data_d8332a62c1b5219c69a91f455328ddcf
#
_entry.id   d8332a62c1b5219c69a91f455328ddcf
#
_cell.length_a   1.000
_cell.length_b   1.000
_cell.length_c   1.000
_cell.angle_alpha   90.00
_cell.angle_beta   90.00
_cell.angle_gamma   90.00
#
_symmetry.space_group_name_H-M   'P 1'
#
loop_
_entity.id
_entity.type
_entity.pdbx_description
1 polymer ?
#
loop_
_entity_poly.entity_id
_entity_poly.type
_entity_poly.pdbx_seq_one_letter_code
_entity_poly.pdbx_strand_id
1 'polypeptide(L)'
;MVITSMAFEKLDFKRSNEIEMMKRSKSFHESIIKRRTVRDFSDEKVPIEIIFNAIKSASSAPSGANKQPWHFAIVSDPQVKHKIRKAAEKEEKEFYDNRAPDDWLKDLDQFGTDSRKPFLEVAPYLIVVFKKNYDLEGDKREKNYYVNESVGIASGFLLAALHDSGLATLTHTPSPMGFLEKILDRPKNERAVLLIPVGYPAKDAKVPKLNKKSFESICSTF
;
A
#
# COMPACT_ATOMS: atom_id res chain seq x y z
N MET A 1 21.69 -34.91 -6.74
CA MET A 1 20.71 -33.85 -6.97
C MET A 1 19.34 -34.53 -6.97
N VAL A 2 18.61 -34.49 -5.83
CA VAL A 2 17.28 -35.12 -5.75
C VAL A 2 16.32 -34.12 -6.39
N ILE A 3 15.81 -34.44 -7.57
CA ILE A 3 14.69 -33.74 -8.19
C ILE A 3 13.49 -34.12 -7.35
N THR A 4 13.16 -33.29 -6.36
CA THR A 4 11.84 -33.36 -5.70
C THR A 4 10.80 -33.16 -6.80
N SER A 5 9.99 -34.18 -7.06
CA SER A 5 8.90 -34.13 -8.04
C SER A 5 8.04 -32.91 -7.69
N MET A 6 7.91 -31.96 -8.60
CA MET A 6 6.96 -30.85 -8.42
C MET A 6 5.57 -31.46 -8.27
N ALA A 7 4.94 -31.23 -7.12
CA ALA A 7 3.56 -31.60 -6.90
C ALA A 7 2.67 -30.63 -7.64
N PHE A 8 1.94 -31.09 -8.65
CA PHE A 8 0.90 -30.35 -9.33
C PHE A 8 -0.45 -30.73 -8.72
N GLU A 9 -1.30 -29.76 -8.51
CA GLU A 9 -2.69 -29.95 -8.11
C GLU A 9 -3.64 -29.51 -9.21
N LYS A 10 -4.86 -30.08 -9.20
CA LYS A 10 -5.90 -29.68 -10.15
C LYS A 10 -6.34 -28.25 -9.81
N LEU A 11 -6.34 -27.38 -10.83
CA LEU A 11 -6.85 -26.02 -10.68
C LEU A 11 -8.34 -26.03 -10.29
N ASP A 12 -8.67 -25.50 -9.13
CA ASP A 12 -10.06 -25.22 -8.74
C ASP A 12 -10.51 -23.91 -9.39
N PHE A 13 -11.13 -24.03 -10.57
CA PHE A 13 -11.60 -22.89 -11.36
C PHE A 13 -13.04 -23.10 -11.82
N LYS A 14 -13.94 -22.23 -11.36
CA LYS A 14 -15.34 -22.22 -11.80
C LYS A 14 -15.53 -21.18 -12.90
N ARG A 15 -15.80 -21.66 -14.13
CA ARG A 15 -16.18 -20.79 -15.24
C ARG A 15 -17.55 -20.18 -14.99
N SER A 16 -17.67 -18.87 -15.07
CA SER A 16 -18.96 -18.14 -15.09
C SER A 16 -19.45 -17.98 -16.52
N ASN A 17 -20.76 -17.81 -16.73
CA ASN A 17 -21.29 -17.42 -18.03
C ASN A 17 -20.96 -15.94 -18.34
N GLU A 18 -21.08 -15.55 -19.62
CA GLU A 18 -20.70 -14.21 -20.09
C GLU A 18 -21.46 -13.08 -19.40
N ILE A 19 -22.76 -13.26 -19.14
CA ILE A 19 -23.60 -12.27 -18.46
C ILE A 19 -23.07 -11.99 -17.06
N GLU A 20 -22.76 -13.05 -16.32
CA GLU A 20 -22.20 -12.91 -14.96
C GLU A 20 -20.79 -12.32 -14.98
N MET A 21 -19.96 -12.69 -15.97
CA MET A 21 -18.62 -12.12 -16.15
C MET A 21 -18.70 -10.62 -16.40
N MET A 22 -19.58 -10.18 -17.30
CA MET A 22 -19.80 -8.76 -17.59
C MET A 22 -20.31 -8.00 -16.37
N LYS A 23 -21.27 -8.57 -15.64
CA LYS A 23 -21.80 -7.98 -14.41
C LYS A 23 -20.71 -7.78 -13.36
N ARG A 24 -19.91 -8.81 -13.09
CA ARG A 24 -18.82 -8.75 -12.09
C ARG A 24 -17.75 -7.74 -12.48
N SER A 25 -17.29 -7.74 -13.73
CA SER A 25 -16.27 -6.80 -14.21
C SER A 25 -16.74 -5.35 -14.09
N LYS A 26 -18.01 -5.08 -14.46
CA LYS A 26 -18.61 -3.76 -14.33
C LYS A 26 -18.76 -3.35 -12.87
N SER A 27 -19.26 -4.22 -12.01
CA SER A 27 -19.44 -3.94 -10.57
C SER A 27 -18.10 -3.65 -9.88
N PHE A 28 -17.05 -4.42 -10.19
CA PHE A 28 -15.71 -4.17 -9.66
C PHE A 28 -15.16 -2.82 -10.14
N HIS A 29 -15.30 -2.52 -11.43
CA HIS A 29 -14.88 -1.23 -11.98
C HIS A 29 -15.61 -0.06 -11.30
N GLU A 30 -16.95 -0.12 -11.19
CA GLU A 30 -17.76 0.92 -10.55
C GLU A 30 -17.44 1.12 -9.07
N SER A 31 -16.95 0.09 -8.38
CA SER A 31 -16.45 0.19 -7.02
C SER A 31 -15.07 0.85 -6.99
N ILE A 32 -14.11 0.31 -7.73
CA ILE A 32 -12.69 0.70 -7.60
C ILE A 32 -12.41 2.13 -8.09
N ILE A 33 -13.19 2.66 -9.03
CA ILE A 33 -13.05 4.05 -9.48
C ILE A 33 -13.43 5.07 -8.40
N LYS A 34 -14.21 4.68 -7.39
CA LYS A 34 -14.58 5.51 -6.25
C LYS A 34 -13.47 5.61 -5.20
N ARG A 35 -12.46 4.74 -5.27
CA ARG A 35 -11.34 4.80 -4.33
C ARG A 35 -10.57 6.10 -4.49
N ARG A 36 -10.38 6.81 -3.38
CA ARG A 36 -9.66 8.09 -3.33
C ARG A 36 -8.54 8.04 -2.30
N THR A 37 -7.53 8.85 -2.51
CA THR A 37 -6.51 9.15 -1.51
C THR A 37 -7.10 10.13 -0.50
N VAL A 38 -7.22 9.71 0.76
CA VAL A 38 -7.84 10.48 1.85
C VAL A 38 -6.76 10.93 2.83
N ARG A 39 -6.85 12.18 3.28
CA ARG A 39 -5.94 12.78 4.28
C ARG A 39 -6.66 13.22 5.56
N ASP A 40 -8.00 13.23 5.54
CA ASP A 40 -8.84 13.55 6.68
C ASP A 40 -9.50 12.27 7.19
N PHE A 41 -8.95 11.71 8.26
CA PHE A 41 -9.44 10.47 8.87
C PHE A 41 -10.25 10.77 10.14
N SER A 42 -11.18 9.86 10.45
CA SER A 42 -11.79 9.73 11.76
C SER A 42 -10.87 8.87 12.65
N ASP A 43 -10.94 9.09 13.96
CA ASP A 43 -10.32 8.25 15.00
C ASP A 43 -11.20 7.05 15.39
N GLU A 44 -12.33 6.88 14.69
CA GLU A 44 -13.25 5.76 14.92
C GLU A 44 -12.53 4.42 14.75
N LYS A 45 -12.79 3.53 15.71
CA LYS A 45 -12.14 2.21 15.73
C LYS A 45 -12.62 1.33 14.59
N VAL A 46 -11.68 0.65 13.97
CA VAL A 46 -11.91 -0.37 12.95
C VAL A 46 -11.56 -1.74 13.53
N PRO A 47 -12.40 -2.78 13.33
CA PRO A 47 -12.04 -4.14 13.76
C PRO A 47 -10.74 -4.61 13.10
N ILE A 48 -9.79 -5.09 13.90
CA ILE A 48 -8.46 -5.50 13.40
C ILE A 48 -8.53 -6.64 12.40
N GLU A 49 -9.54 -7.48 12.48
CA GLU A 49 -9.78 -8.61 11.57
C GLU A 49 -9.95 -8.16 10.11
N ILE A 50 -10.52 -6.96 9.89
CA ILE A 50 -10.62 -6.37 8.54
C ILE A 50 -9.23 -6.09 7.98
N ILE A 51 -8.34 -5.54 8.81
CA ILE A 51 -6.94 -5.28 8.42
C ILE A 51 -6.21 -6.59 8.16
N PHE A 52 -6.39 -7.61 9.00
CA PHE A 52 -5.78 -8.92 8.79
C PHE A 52 -6.25 -9.57 7.48
N ASN A 53 -7.55 -9.50 7.17
CA ASN A 53 -8.08 -10.07 5.95
C ASN A 53 -7.58 -9.32 4.70
N ALA A 54 -7.46 -8.00 4.76
CA ALA A 54 -6.89 -7.21 3.67
C ALA A 54 -5.41 -7.56 3.42
N ILE A 55 -4.62 -7.78 4.49
CA ILE A 55 -3.22 -8.23 4.37
C ILE A 55 -3.13 -9.65 3.81
N LYS A 56 -4.01 -10.57 4.23
CA LYS A 56 -4.10 -11.93 3.62
C LYS A 56 -4.42 -11.84 2.13
N SER A 57 -5.34 -10.96 1.73
CA SER A 57 -5.62 -10.72 0.31
C SER A 57 -4.40 -10.17 -0.42
N ALA A 58 -3.67 -9.23 0.17
CA ALA A 58 -2.41 -8.72 -0.37
C ALA A 58 -1.36 -9.82 -0.53
N SER A 59 -1.25 -10.72 0.45
CA SER A 59 -0.26 -11.81 0.45
C SER A 59 -0.55 -12.90 -0.60
N SER A 60 -1.74 -12.93 -1.20
CA SER A 60 -2.08 -13.82 -2.32
C SER A 60 -1.57 -13.32 -3.68
N ALA A 61 -0.91 -12.17 -3.72
CA ALA A 61 -0.34 -11.63 -4.94
C ALA A 61 0.72 -12.57 -5.54
N PRO A 62 0.84 -12.63 -6.88
CA PRO A 62 1.94 -13.34 -7.53
C PRO A 62 3.28 -12.67 -7.24
N SER A 63 4.35 -13.46 -7.19
CA SER A 63 5.71 -12.96 -7.03
C SER A 63 6.71 -13.81 -7.80
N GLY A 64 7.86 -13.23 -8.16
CA GLY A 64 8.92 -13.93 -8.85
C GLY A 64 9.36 -15.18 -8.09
N ALA A 65 9.26 -16.36 -8.74
CA ALA A 65 9.54 -17.68 -8.14
C ALA A 65 8.82 -17.91 -6.79
N ASN A 66 7.65 -17.31 -6.60
CA ASN A 66 6.87 -17.36 -5.36
C ASN A 66 7.66 -16.92 -4.10
N LYS A 67 8.62 -16.02 -4.27
CA LYS A 67 9.48 -15.54 -3.18
C LYS A 67 8.75 -14.65 -2.16
N GLN A 68 7.58 -14.09 -2.49
CA GLN A 68 6.75 -13.28 -1.59
C GLN A 68 7.56 -12.22 -0.82
N PRO A 69 8.27 -11.33 -1.54
CA PRO A 69 9.30 -10.47 -0.98
C PRO A 69 8.72 -9.23 -0.27
N TRP A 70 7.69 -9.42 0.51
CA TRP A 70 7.00 -8.38 1.27
C TRP A 70 6.91 -8.72 2.75
N HIS A 71 6.76 -7.65 3.54
CA HIS A 71 6.34 -7.74 4.93
C HIS A 71 5.42 -6.55 5.23
N PHE A 72 4.36 -6.79 6.00
CA PHE A 72 3.41 -5.77 6.40
C PHE A 72 3.46 -5.61 7.91
N ALA A 73 3.78 -4.41 8.39
CA ALA A 73 3.72 -4.07 9.80
C ALA A 73 2.49 -3.21 10.08
N ILE A 74 1.68 -3.61 11.06
CA ILE A 74 0.50 -2.86 11.51
C ILE A 74 0.88 -2.08 12.75
N VAL A 75 0.59 -0.79 12.76
CA VAL A 75 0.85 0.10 13.88
C VAL A 75 -0.49 0.70 14.34
N SER A 76 -0.86 0.41 15.59
CA SER A 76 -2.03 0.98 16.27
C SER A 76 -1.66 1.70 17.57
N ASP A 77 -0.47 1.44 18.12
CA ASP A 77 0.02 2.06 19.34
C ASP A 77 0.20 3.58 19.13
N PRO A 78 -0.45 4.43 19.98
CA PRO A 78 -0.40 5.89 19.82
C PRO A 78 1.02 6.46 19.96
N GLN A 79 1.86 5.87 20.82
CA GLN A 79 3.23 6.36 21.02
C GLN A 79 4.10 6.04 19.80
N VAL A 80 3.91 4.87 19.20
CA VAL A 80 4.63 4.49 17.97
C VAL A 80 4.15 5.34 16.81
N LYS A 81 2.83 5.59 16.65
CA LYS A 81 2.28 6.50 15.65
C LYS A 81 2.84 7.92 15.80
N HIS A 82 2.94 8.42 17.04
CA HIS A 82 3.55 9.73 17.32
C HIS A 82 5.01 9.79 16.86
N LYS A 83 5.82 8.76 17.18
CA LYS A 83 7.22 8.70 16.73
C LYS A 83 7.32 8.68 15.20
N ILE A 84 6.47 7.90 14.54
CA ILE A 84 6.40 7.84 13.07
C ILE A 84 6.03 9.20 12.49
N ARG A 85 5.00 9.86 13.03
CA ARG A 85 4.57 11.19 12.57
C ARG A 85 5.71 12.21 12.68
N LYS A 86 6.35 12.30 13.84
CA LYS A 86 7.46 13.26 14.06
C LYS A 86 8.62 13.02 13.09
N ALA A 87 8.98 11.77 12.86
CA ALA A 87 10.04 11.44 11.91
C ALA A 87 9.62 11.74 10.46
N ALA A 88 8.39 11.40 10.06
CA ALA A 88 7.86 11.70 8.74
C ALA A 88 7.78 13.22 8.48
N GLU A 89 7.25 13.99 9.43
CA GLU A 89 7.15 15.46 9.32
C GLU A 89 8.54 16.14 9.21
N LYS A 90 9.56 15.58 9.88
CA LYS A 90 10.94 16.05 9.72
C LYS A 90 11.46 15.84 8.30
N GLU A 91 11.25 14.64 7.73
CA GLU A 91 11.68 14.34 6.36
C GLU A 91 10.89 15.16 5.32
N GLU A 92 9.59 15.32 5.55
CA GLU A 92 8.73 16.14 4.69
C GLU A 92 9.14 17.63 4.75
N LYS A 93 9.43 18.16 5.94
CA LYS A 93 9.91 19.53 6.06
C LYS A 93 11.19 19.73 5.27
N GLU A 94 12.15 18.82 5.41
CA GLU A 94 13.40 18.87 4.66
C GLU A 94 13.19 18.72 3.14
N PHE A 95 12.19 17.91 2.75
CA PHE A 95 11.80 17.78 1.34
C PHE A 95 11.25 19.09 0.79
N TYR A 96 10.25 19.69 1.45
CA TYR A 96 9.63 20.94 0.98
C TYR A 96 10.57 22.14 1.01
N ASP A 97 11.43 22.22 2.04
CA ASP A 97 12.30 23.39 2.22
C ASP A 97 13.57 23.34 1.35
N ASN A 98 14.13 22.13 1.09
CA ASN A 98 15.50 22.02 0.57
C ASN A 98 15.68 21.03 -0.59
N ARG A 99 14.81 20.00 -0.75
CA ARG A 99 15.09 18.90 -1.69
C ARG A 99 14.17 18.85 -2.90
N ALA A 100 12.94 19.38 -2.79
CA ALA A 100 11.98 19.30 -3.86
C ALA A 100 12.31 20.30 -4.98
N PRO A 101 12.39 19.86 -6.26
CA PRO A 101 12.44 20.78 -7.39
C PRO A 101 11.13 21.60 -7.48
N ASP A 102 11.24 22.83 -7.99
CA ASP A 102 10.09 23.75 -8.14
C ASP A 102 8.92 23.13 -8.94
N ASP A 103 9.23 22.39 -10.00
CA ASP A 103 8.21 21.71 -10.81
C ASP A 103 7.43 20.67 -10.00
N TRP A 104 8.12 19.94 -9.09
CA TRP A 104 7.45 18.98 -8.22
C TRP A 104 6.58 19.68 -7.17
N LEU A 105 7.07 20.76 -6.56
CA LEU A 105 6.27 21.56 -5.62
C LEU A 105 5.00 22.08 -6.29
N LYS A 106 5.10 22.58 -7.51
CA LYS A 106 3.98 23.04 -8.33
C LYS A 106 2.96 21.91 -8.60
N ASP A 107 3.44 20.69 -8.88
CA ASP A 107 2.57 19.52 -9.04
C ASP A 107 1.84 19.14 -7.75
N LEU A 108 2.45 19.41 -6.58
CA LEU A 108 1.87 19.13 -5.27
C LEU A 108 0.83 20.16 -4.83
N ASP A 109 0.87 21.39 -5.32
CA ASP A 109 -0.04 22.49 -4.94
C ASP A 109 -1.52 22.10 -5.09
N GLN A 110 -1.87 21.37 -6.16
CA GLN A 110 -3.23 20.89 -6.42
C GLN A 110 -3.76 19.93 -5.33
N PHE A 111 -2.87 19.35 -4.52
CA PHE A 111 -3.26 18.40 -3.46
C PHE A 111 -3.41 19.07 -2.09
N GLY A 112 -3.02 20.34 -1.94
CA GLY A 112 -3.07 21.07 -0.68
C GLY A 112 -2.30 20.36 0.45
N THR A 113 -1.17 19.72 0.12
CA THR A 113 -0.35 18.98 1.08
C THR A 113 0.84 19.80 1.52
N ASP A 114 1.17 19.75 2.81
CA ASP A 114 2.31 20.41 3.43
C ASP A 114 3.15 19.43 4.25
N SER A 115 4.14 19.91 5.00
CA SER A 115 4.99 19.07 5.83
C SER A 115 4.28 18.45 7.04
N ARG A 116 3.10 18.93 7.44
CA ARG A 116 2.34 18.43 8.59
C ARG A 116 1.50 17.23 8.21
N LYS A 117 1.58 16.15 8.99
CA LYS A 117 0.94 14.87 8.69
C LYS A 117 0.09 14.37 9.88
N PRO A 118 -0.91 15.14 10.35
CA PRO A 118 -1.72 14.77 11.51
C PRO A 118 -2.44 13.44 11.33
N PHE A 119 -2.79 13.08 10.10
CA PHE A 119 -3.44 11.80 9.76
C PHE A 119 -2.64 10.56 10.19
N LEU A 120 -1.32 10.67 10.41
CA LEU A 120 -0.50 9.56 10.91
C LEU A 120 -0.77 9.22 12.38
N GLU A 121 -1.41 10.11 13.12
CA GLU A 121 -1.88 9.84 14.48
C GLU A 121 -3.38 9.59 14.55
N VAL A 122 -4.17 10.31 13.74
CA VAL A 122 -5.63 10.23 13.76
C VAL A 122 -6.12 8.89 13.22
N ALA A 123 -5.64 8.44 12.05
CA ALA A 123 -6.05 7.16 11.49
C ALA A 123 -5.82 6.02 12.50
N PRO A 124 -6.81 5.12 12.72
CA PRO A 124 -6.71 4.06 13.73
C PRO A 124 -5.54 3.10 13.48
N TYR A 125 -5.18 2.87 12.23
CA TYR A 125 -4.05 2.03 11.85
C TYR A 125 -3.14 2.70 10.85
N LEU A 126 -1.84 2.39 10.97
CA LEU A 126 -0.86 2.57 9.90
C LEU A 126 -0.39 1.18 9.45
N ILE A 127 -0.37 0.94 8.15
CA ILE A 127 0.25 -0.25 7.57
C ILE A 127 1.53 0.20 6.88
N VAL A 128 2.68 -0.32 7.34
CA VAL A 128 3.95 -0.10 6.68
C VAL A 128 4.26 -1.30 5.81
N VAL A 129 4.43 -1.07 4.52
CA VAL A 129 4.81 -2.10 3.56
C VAL A 129 6.32 -2.07 3.39
N PHE A 130 6.95 -3.21 3.64
CA PHE A 130 8.38 -3.42 3.45
C PHE A 130 8.61 -4.35 2.27
N LYS A 131 9.66 -4.07 1.51
CA LYS A 131 10.23 -4.99 0.53
C LYS A 131 11.44 -5.70 1.09
N LYS A 132 11.64 -6.96 0.68
CA LYS A 132 12.83 -7.76 0.98
C LYS A 132 13.63 -7.99 -0.30
N ASN A 133 14.78 -7.37 -0.43
CA ASN A 133 15.64 -7.58 -1.60
C ASN A 133 16.29 -8.98 -1.59
N TYR A 134 16.40 -9.58 -0.43
CA TYR A 134 16.89 -10.94 -0.19
C TYR A 134 16.26 -11.50 1.08
N ASP A 135 16.14 -12.81 1.16
CA ASP A 135 15.81 -13.51 2.38
C ASP A 135 17.10 -13.92 3.13
N LEU A 136 16.96 -14.17 4.45
CA LEU A 136 18.02 -14.66 5.31
C LEU A 136 17.69 -16.09 5.70
N GLU A 137 18.55 -17.03 5.36
CA GLU A 137 18.51 -18.42 5.80
C GLU A 137 19.79 -18.69 6.62
N GLY A 138 19.70 -18.47 7.93
CA GLY A 138 20.88 -18.34 8.79
C GLY A 138 21.73 -17.15 8.34
N ASP A 139 23.01 -17.39 8.05
CA ASP A 139 23.94 -16.35 7.55
C ASP A 139 23.92 -16.19 6.02
N LYS A 140 23.20 -17.05 5.31
CA LYS A 140 23.15 -17.04 3.86
C LYS A 140 22.08 -16.07 3.37
N ARG A 141 22.44 -15.28 2.34
CA ARG A 141 21.51 -14.38 1.64
C ARG A 141 21.00 -15.04 0.37
N GLU A 142 19.69 -15.17 0.28
CA GLU A 142 19.02 -15.62 -0.93
C GLU A 142 18.35 -14.44 -1.64
N LYS A 143 18.76 -14.20 -2.90
CA LYS A 143 18.23 -13.10 -3.69
C LYS A 143 16.76 -13.30 -4.01
N ASN A 144 15.94 -12.26 -3.85
CA ASN A 144 14.58 -12.19 -4.33
C ASN A 144 14.52 -11.58 -5.73
N TYR A 145 13.52 -12.00 -6.52
CA TYR A 145 13.34 -11.59 -7.91
C TYR A 145 12.10 -10.71 -8.05
N TYR A 146 12.12 -9.76 -9.00
CA TYR A 146 10.98 -8.88 -9.31
C TYR A 146 10.36 -8.27 -8.04
N VAL A 147 11.22 -7.80 -7.15
CA VAL A 147 10.82 -7.36 -5.79
C VAL A 147 9.86 -6.18 -5.85
N ASN A 148 10.18 -5.16 -6.66
CA ASN A 148 9.36 -3.94 -6.74
C ASN A 148 8.01 -4.23 -7.38
N GLU A 149 7.98 -5.02 -8.44
CA GLU A 149 6.78 -5.44 -9.15
C GLU A 149 5.87 -6.27 -8.24
N SER A 150 6.45 -7.26 -7.55
CA SER A 150 5.73 -8.14 -6.62
C SER A 150 5.10 -7.35 -5.47
N VAL A 151 5.88 -6.46 -4.82
CA VAL A 151 5.38 -5.62 -3.73
C VAL A 151 4.36 -4.60 -4.23
N GLY A 152 4.53 -4.07 -5.45
CA GLY A 152 3.55 -3.19 -6.09
C GLY A 152 2.20 -3.87 -6.31
N ILE A 153 2.19 -5.11 -6.83
CA ILE A 153 0.97 -5.91 -7.03
C ILE A 153 0.30 -6.20 -5.67
N ALA A 154 1.07 -6.66 -4.67
CA ALA A 154 0.56 -6.93 -3.32
C ALA A 154 -0.04 -5.66 -2.68
N SER A 155 0.60 -4.51 -2.86
CA SER A 155 0.08 -3.22 -2.38
C SER A 155 -1.21 -2.82 -3.09
N GLY A 156 -1.33 -3.07 -4.39
CA GLY A 156 -2.57 -2.86 -5.15
C GLY A 156 -3.73 -3.72 -4.61
N PHE A 157 -3.47 -5.00 -4.33
CA PHE A 157 -4.44 -5.91 -3.70
C PHE A 157 -4.86 -5.42 -2.31
N LEU A 158 -3.90 -4.98 -1.48
CA LEU A 158 -4.17 -4.40 -0.17
C LEU A 158 -5.14 -3.21 -0.25
N LEU A 159 -4.84 -2.26 -1.14
CA LEU A 159 -5.65 -1.06 -1.31
C LEU A 159 -7.06 -1.38 -1.83
N ALA A 160 -7.19 -2.34 -2.74
CA ALA A 160 -8.47 -2.80 -3.25
C ALA A 160 -9.30 -3.49 -2.15
N ALA A 161 -8.69 -4.38 -1.36
CA ALA A 161 -9.37 -5.08 -0.28
C ALA A 161 -9.83 -4.13 0.84
N LEU A 162 -8.99 -3.15 1.22
CA LEU A 162 -9.36 -2.13 2.21
C LEU A 162 -10.51 -1.25 1.70
N HIS A 163 -10.47 -0.87 0.42
CA HIS A 163 -11.54 -0.07 -0.19
C HIS A 163 -12.85 -0.85 -0.26
N ASP A 164 -12.81 -2.10 -0.68
CA ASP A 164 -13.99 -3.00 -0.73
C ASP A 164 -14.61 -3.20 0.65
N SER A 165 -13.79 -3.18 1.70
CA SER A 165 -14.24 -3.22 3.10
C SER A 165 -14.77 -1.88 3.63
N GLY A 166 -14.87 -0.83 2.80
CA GLY A 166 -15.39 0.49 3.20
C GLY A 166 -14.38 1.39 3.90
N LEU A 167 -13.07 1.09 3.81
CA LEU A 167 -12.03 1.89 4.44
C LEU A 167 -11.33 2.84 3.47
N ALA A 168 -10.98 4.01 4.00
CA ALA A 168 -10.15 4.98 3.31
C ALA A 168 -8.67 4.73 3.55
N THR A 169 -7.85 5.09 2.56
CA THR A 169 -6.40 4.94 2.61
C THR A 169 -5.68 6.12 1.97
N LEU A 170 -4.43 6.30 2.36
CA LEU A 170 -3.45 7.15 1.69
C LEU A 170 -2.18 6.33 1.47
N THR A 171 -1.62 6.33 0.27
CA THR A 171 -0.23 5.87 0.04
C THR A 171 0.72 7.03 0.31
N HIS A 172 1.45 6.97 1.42
CA HIS A 172 2.37 8.01 1.85
C HIS A 172 3.81 7.50 1.76
N THR A 173 4.70 8.34 1.23
CA THR A 173 6.10 7.99 0.96
C THR A 173 7.04 9.11 1.43
N PRO A 174 7.17 9.36 2.74
CA PRO A 174 8.07 10.38 3.29
C PRO A 174 9.53 9.93 3.09
N SER A 175 10.17 10.38 2.03
CA SER A 175 11.52 9.92 1.65
C SER A 175 12.61 10.80 2.25
N PRO A 176 13.71 10.18 2.80
CA PRO A 176 13.97 8.74 2.91
C PRO A 176 13.18 8.07 4.05
N MET A 177 12.71 6.83 3.83
CA MET A 177 11.83 6.12 4.76
C MET A 177 12.56 5.27 5.82
N GLY A 178 13.91 5.32 5.88
CA GLY A 178 14.73 4.51 6.78
C GLY A 178 14.46 4.68 8.28
N PHE A 179 13.74 5.72 8.67
CA PHE A 179 13.27 5.89 10.04
C PHE A 179 12.21 4.83 10.45
N LEU A 180 11.43 4.33 9.49
CA LEU A 180 10.42 3.29 9.75
C LEU A 180 11.06 1.96 10.13
N GLU A 181 12.15 1.58 9.46
CA GLU A 181 12.91 0.37 9.81
C GLU A 181 13.45 0.46 11.24
N LYS A 182 13.94 1.65 11.62
CA LYS A 182 14.49 1.89 12.97
C LYS A 182 13.39 1.91 14.05
N ILE A 183 12.28 2.63 13.82
CA ILE A 183 11.19 2.75 14.81
C ILE A 183 10.51 1.41 15.05
N LEU A 184 10.37 0.59 13.99
CA LEU A 184 9.67 -0.69 14.04
C LEU A 184 10.62 -1.88 14.23
N ASP A 185 11.90 -1.63 14.50
CA ASP A 185 12.96 -2.63 14.69
C ASP A 185 12.94 -3.72 13.60
N ARG A 186 12.99 -3.27 12.34
CA ARG A 186 12.93 -4.20 11.21
C ARG A 186 14.31 -4.74 10.84
N PRO A 187 14.39 -6.02 10.38
CA PRO A 187 15.65 -6.64 10.00
C PRO A 187 16.29 -5.94 8.80
N LYS A 188 17.62 -6.09 8.68
CA LYS A 188 18.45 -5.38 7.68
C LYS A 188 18.09 -5.67 6.22
N ASN A 189 17.39 -6.75 5.93
CA ASN A 189 16.93 -7.11 4.59
C ASN A 189 15.59 -6.45 4.21
N GLU A 190 14.92 -5.79 5.13
CA GLU A 190 13.66 -5.07 4.89
C GLU A 190 13.92 -3.58 4.61
N ARG A 191 13.16 -3.03 3.67
CA ARG A 191 13.14 -1.60 3.33
C ARG A 191 11.71 -1.14 3.17
N ALA A 192 11.33 -0.11 3.90
CA ALA A 192 10.00 0.50 3.79
C ALA A 192 9.80 1.09 2.38
N VAL A 193 8.63 0.86 1.80
CA VAL A 193 8.24 1.35 0.48
C VAL A 193 6.95 2.15 0.49
N LEU A 194 6.02 1.86 1.42
CA LEU A 194 4.78 2.60 1.59
C LEU A 194 4.44 2.70 3.09
N LEU A 195 3.91 3.84 3.50
CA LEU A 195 3.26 4.06 4.78
C LEU A 195 1.79 4.38 4.51
N ILE A 196 0.88 3.51 4.93
CA ILE A 196 -0.54 3.57 4.57
C ILE A 196 -1.38 3.80 5.82
N PRO A 197 -1.81 5.05 6.12
CA PRO A 197 -2.88 5.30 7.06
C PRO A 197 -4.18 4.67 6.57
N VAL A 198 -4.91 4.01 7.49
CA VAL A 198 -6.13 3.26 7.20
C VAL A 198 -7.18 3.56 8.29
N GLY A 199 -8.39 3.87 7.86
CA GLY A 199 -9.52 4.12 8.75
C GLY A 199 -10.74 4.62 7.99
N TYR A 200 -11.75 5.06 8.71
CA TYR A 200 -12.87 5.78 8.10
C TYR A 200 -12.44 7.22 7.74
N PRO A 201 -12.96 7.79 6.65
CA PRO A 201 -12.79 9.22 6.40
C PRO A 201 -13.50 10.04 7.50
N ALA A 202 -13.01 11.24 7.80
CA ALA A 202 -13.73 12.18 8.62
C ALA A 202 -15.08 12.55 7.96
N LYS A 203 -16.08 12.93 8.76
CA LYS A 203 -17.44 13.22 8.28
C LYS A 203 -17.46 14.24 7.13
N ASP A 204 -16.59 15.26 7.20
CA ASP A 204 -16.50 16.33 6.21
C ASP A 204 -15.22 16.23 5.35
N ALA A 205 -14.64 15.03 5.24
CA ALA A 205 -13.42 14.80 4.49
C ALA A 205 -13.56 15.25 3.04
N LYS A 206 -12.58 16.00 2.57
CA LYS A 206 -12.51 16.48 1.18
C LYS A 206 -11.33 15.87 0.46
N VAL A 207 -11.49 15.67 -0.84
CA VAL A 207 -10.43 15.17 -1.71
C VAL A 207 -10.31 16.06 -2.94
N PRO A 208 -9.11 16.27 -3.50
CA PRO A 208 -8.91 17.08 -4.69
C PRO A 208 -9.76 16.56 -5.86
N LYS A 209 -10.30 17.46 -6.66
CA LYS A 209 -10.99 17.08 -7.91
C LYS A 209 -9.93 16.72 -8.95
N LEU A 210 -9.80 15.43 -9.25
CA LEU A 210 -8.79 14.91 -10.18
C LEU A 210 -9.45 14.18 -11.34
N ASN A 211 -8.91 14.37 -12.53
CA ASN A 211 -9.29 13.62 -13.72
C ASN A 211 -8.30 12.47 -13.96
N LYS A 212 -8.82 11.33 -14.36
CA LYS A 212 -8.00 10.22 -14.86
C LYS A 212 -7.79 10.38 -16.36
N LYS A 213 -6.72 9.82 -16.88
CA LYS A 213 -6.49 9.73 -18.32
C LYS A 213 -7.64 8.99 -18.99
N SER A 214 -7.92 9.33 -20.27
CA SER A 214 -8.93 8.61 -21.05
C SER A 214 -8.49 7.17 -21.32
N PHE A 215 -9.44 6.30 -21.61
CA PHE A 215 -9.16 4.90 -21.92
C PHE A 215 -8.21 4.76 -23.12
N GLU A 216 -8.41 5.55 -24.15
CA GLU A 216 -7.62 5.53 -25.39
C GLU A 216 -6.15 5.94 -25.14
N SER A 217 -5.89 6.73 -24.09
CA SER A 217 -4.52 7.14 -23.73
C SER A 217 -3.75 6.09 -22.91
N ILE A 218 -4.43 5.05 -22.42
CA ILE A 218 -3.83 4.01 -21.55
C ILE A 218 -3.99 2.59 -22.11
N CYS A 219 -4.71 2.41 -23.21
CA CYS A 219 -4.98 1.10 -23.79
C CYS A 219 -4.90 1.16 -25.32
N SER A 220 -4.29 0.16 -25.92
CA SER A 220 -4.28 -0.09 -27.37
C SER A 220 -4.76 -1.49 -27.65
N THR A 221 -5.53 -1.66 -28.73
CA THR A 221 -5.96 -2.96 -29.25
C THR A 221 -5.27 -3.22 -30.59
N PHE A 222 -4.82 -4.44 -30.84
CA PHE A 222 -4.13 -4.88 -32.04
C PHE A 222 -4.89 -6.04 -32.70
#